data_ee715e39e138037744111431e67708f0
#
_entry.id   ee715e39e138037744111431e67708f0
#
_cell.length_a   1.000
_cell.length_b   1.000
_cell.length_c   1.000
_cell.angle_alpha   90.00
_cell.angle_beta   90.00
_cell.angle_gamma   90.00
#
_symmetry.space_group_name_H-M   'P 1'
#
loop_
_entity.id
_entity.type
_entity.pdbx_description
1 polymer ?
#
loop_
_entity_poly.entity_id
_entity_poly.type
_entity_poly.pdbx_seq_one_letter_code
_entity_poly.pdbx_strand_id
1 'polypeptide(L)'
;MSQVNKEMKVAIIMGSQSDWPVMENATTVLNALDIPYKAMVVSAHRTPKRLVEFAENAENEYSLIIAGAGGAAHLPGMAASMTWLPVIGVPVMSKALKGMDSLLSIVQMPKGVAVATQAIGEAGAFNAGLMAAQMLAMGNEELQVKLKAWRQAQTESVAWETV
;
A
#
# COMPACT_ATOMS: atom_id res chain seq x y z
N MET A 1 -13.05 10.12 27.46
CA MET A 1 -13.11 10.29 26.00
C MET A 1 -13.13 8.91 25.39
N SER A 2 -14.27 8.49 24.84
CA SER A 2 -14.38 7.21 24.17
C SER A 2 -13.47 7.24 22.93
N GLN A 3 -12.43 6.40 22.90
CA GLN A 3 -11.74 6.10 21.66
C GLN A 3 -12.80 5.47 20.75
N VAL A 4 -13.22 6.21 19.73
CA VAL A 4 -13.95 5.64 18.61
C VAL A 4 -13.05 4.55 18.08
N ASN A 5 -13.48 3.31 18.18
CA ASN A 5 -12.78 2.16 17.63
C ASN A 5 -12.83 2.33 16.10
N LYS A 6 -11.90 3.11 15.55
CA LYS A 6 -11.81 3.33 14.10
C LYS A 6 -11.45 1.99 13.51
N GLU A 7 -12.35 1.43 12.73
CA GLU A 7 -12.12 0.19 12.01
C GLU A 7 -10.79 0.32 11.25
N MET A 8 -9.85 -0.60 11.48
CA MET A 8 -8.52 -0.58 10.85
C MET A 8 -8.66 -0.93 9.37
N LYS A 9 -9.00 0.06 8.55
CA LYS A 9 -9.25 -0.12 7.13
C LYS A 9 -8.14 0.47 6.29
N VAL A 10 -7.73 -0.26 5.25
CA VAL A 10 -6.67 0.14 4.32
C VAL A 10 -7.28 0.64 3.02
N ALA A 11 -6.84 1.81 2.54
CA ALA A 11 -7.12 2.22 1.18
C ALA A 11 -6.06 1.65 0.22
N ILE A 12 -6.48 1.05 -0.89
CA ILE A 12 -5.60 0.68 -2.01
C ILE A 12 -5.99 1.57 -3.18
N ILE A 13 -5.12 2.49 -3.58
CA ILE A 13 -5.37 3.39 -4.71
C ILE A 13 -4.38 3.14 -5.83
N MET A 14 -4.82 3.32 -7.06
CA MET A 14 -3.98 3.12 -8.25
C MET A 14 -4.35 4.08 -9.37
N GLY A 15 -3.41 4.37 -10.25
CA GLY A 15 -3.59 5.34 -11.33
C GLY A 15 -4.50 4.87 -12.46
N SER A 16 -4.67 3.56 -12.62
CA SER A 16 -5.46 2.94 -13.68
C SER A 16 -5.98 1.57 -13.25
N GLN A 17 -7.09 1.15 -13.83
CA GLN A 17 -7.59 -0.23 -13.70
C GLN A 17 -6.55 -1.26 -14.19
N SER A 18 -5.70 -0.89 -15.14
CA SER A 18 -4.61 -1.76 -15.63
C SER A 18 -3.54 -2.08 -14.60
N ASP A 19 -3.48 -1.33 -13.48
CA ASP A 19 -2.53 -1.58 -12.39
C ASP A 19 -3.05 -2.65 -11.41
N TRP A 20 -4.34 -2.99 -11.50
CA TRP A 20 -4.97 -3.91 -10.56
C TRP A 20 -4.32 -5.30 -10.50
N PRO A 21 -3.93 -5.96 -11.60
CA PRO A 21 -3.26 -7.27 -11.54
C PRO A 21 -1.99 -7.28 -10.69
N VAL A 22 -1.31 -6.14 -10.59
CA VAL A 22 -0.17 -5.96 -9.67
C VAL A 22 -0.67 -5.65 -8.27
N MET A 23 -1.56 -4.67 -8.13
CA MET A 23 -2.00 -4.14 -6.84
C MET A 23 -2.84 -5.12 -6.02
N GLU A 24 -3.57 -6.04 -6.66
CA GLU A 24 -4.35 -7.07 -5.96
C GLU A 24 -3.48 -7.98 -5.08
N ASN A 25 -2.17 -8.09 -5.36
CA ASN A 25 -1.26 -8.88 -4.52
C ASN A 25 -1.19 -8.33 -3.07
N ALA A 26 -1.44 -7.04 -2.84
CA ALA A 26 -1.53 -6.49 -1.50
C ALA A 26 -2.70 -7.10 -0.70
N THR A 27 -3.79 -7.45 -1.37
CA THR A 27 -4.98 -8.01 -0.71
C THR A 27 -4.74 -9.42 -0.17
N THR A 28 -3.78 -10.15 -0.70
CA THR A 28 -3.45 -11.53 -0.24
C THR A 28 -3.11 -11.53 1.25
N VAL A 29 -2.23 -10.63 1.68
CA VAL A 29 -1.86 -10.52 3.10
C VAL A 29 -2.98 -9.92 3.94
N LEU A 30 -3.65 -8.88 3.42
CA LEU A 30 -4.76 -8.23 4.13
C LEU A 30 -5.90 -9.22 4.39
N ASN A 31 -6.27 -10.04 3.40
CA ASN A 31 -7.28 -11.09 3.56
C ASN A 31 -6.83 -12.18 4.55
N ALA A 32 -5.57 -12.62 4.48
CA ALA A 32 -5.04 -13.64 5.39
C ALA A 32 -5.03 -13.20 6.86
N LEU A 33 -5.04 -11.89 7.11
CA LEU A 33 -5.00 -11.29 8.44
C LEU A 33 -6.33 -10.62 8.85
N ASP A 34 -7.39 -10.81 8.07
CA ASP A 34 -8.72 -10.23 8.28
C ASP A 34 -8.71 -8.69 8.36
N ILE A 35 -7.82 -8.03 7.59
CA ILE A 35 -7.74 -6.57 7.55
C ILE A 35 -8.65 -6.04 6.44
N PRO A 36 -9.68 -5.25 6.76
CA PRO A 36 -10.57 -4.68 5.75
C PRO A 36 -9.85 -3.66 4.87
N TYR A 37 -10.19 -3.64 3.60
CA TYR A 37 -9.65 -2.69 2.64
C TYR A 37 -10.68 -2.24 1.62
N LYS A 38 -10.35 -1.19 0.88
CA LYS A 38 -11.11 -0.74 -0.29
C LYS A 38 -10.14 -0.37 -1.41
N ALA A 39 -10.32 -0.97 -2.58
CA ALA A 39 -9.52 -0.68 -3.76
C ALA A 39 -10.25 0.30 -4.68
N MET A 40 -9.53 1.31 -5.19
CA MET A 40 -10.09 2.39 -5.98
C MET A 40 -9.11 2.88 -7.05
N VAL A 41 -9.66 3.35 -8.17
CA VAL A 41 -8.87 4.06 -9.19
C VAL A 41 -8.91 5.56 -8.88
N VAL A 42 -7.74 6.12 -8.60
CA VAL A 42 -7.50 7.53 -8.33
C VAL A 42 -6.30 7.98 -9.15
N SER A 43 -6.54 8.53 -10.34
CA SER A 43 -5.46 8.96 -11.23
C SER A 43 -5.00 10.38 -10.89
N ALA A 44 -3.72 10.53 -10.53
CA ALA A 44 -3.16 11.85 -10.24
C ALA A 44 -3.29 12.82 -11.40
N HIS A 45 -3.10 12.35 -12.63
CA HIS A 45 -3.09 13.20 -13.82
C HIS A 45 -4.46 13.32 -14.50
N ARG A 46 -5.30 12.26 -14.46
CA ARG A 46 -6.57 12.23 -15.18
C ARG A 46 -7.77 12.56 -14.30
N THR A 47 -7.63 12.36 -12.97
CA THR A 47 -8.67 12.68 -11.98
C THR A 47 -8.09 13.48 -10.80
N PRO A 48 -7.45 14.65 -11.04
CA PRO A 48 -6.74 15.39 -9.99
C PRO A 48 -7.68 15.83 -8.85
N LYS A 49 -8.88 16.25 -9.16
CA LYS A 49 -9.88 16.65 -8.14
C LYS A 49 -10.29 15.47 -7.25
N ARG A 50 -10.43 14.25 -7.83
CA ARG A 50 -10.70 13.02 -7.07
C ARG A 50 -9.54 12.70 -6.13
N LEU A 51 -8.30 12.91 -6.56
CA LEU A 51 -7.13 12.70 -5.71
C LEU A 51 -7.15 13.65 -4.51
N VAL A 52 -7.39 14.93 -4.72
CA VAL A 52 -7.49 15.93 -3.64
C VAL A 52 -8.59 15.54 -2.65
N GLU A 53 -9.80 15.33 -3.14
CA GLU A 53 -10.96 14.93 -2.32
C GLU A 53 -10.68 13.64 -1.52
N PHE A 54 -10.10 12.63 -2.17
CA PHE A 54 -9.73 11.38 -1.51
C PHE A 54 -8.71 11.62 -0.41
N ALA A 55 -7.58 12.28 -0.71
CA ALA A 55 -6.46 12.41 0.22
C ALA A 55 -6.79 13.27 1.45
N GLU A 56 -7.51 14.37 1.25
CA GLU A 56 -7.96 15.26 2.33
C GLU A 56 -9.00 14.61 3.26
N ASN A 57 -9.79 13.65 2.77
CA ASN A 57 -10.82 12.97 3.55
C ASN A 57 -10.46 11.54 3.95
N ALA A 58 -9.31 11.02 3.52
CA ALA A 58 -8.90 9.63 3.75
C ALA A 58 -8.87 9.26 5.24
N GLU A 59 -8.49 10.18 6.11
CA GLU A 59 -8.43 9.97 7.55
C GLU A 59 -9.79 9.65 8.21
N ASN A 60 -10.88 10.00 7.57
CA ASN A 60 -12.22 9.72 8.08
C ASN A 60 -12.61 8.24 7.95
N GLU A 61 -12.04 7.54 6.97
CA GLU A 61 -12.40 6.15 6.64
C GLU A 61 -11.23 5.16 6.78
N TYR A 62 -9.99 5.61 6.55
CA TYR A 62 -8.81 4.73 6.46
C TYR A 62 -7.79 5.01 7.54
N SER A 63 -6.97 4.01 7.86
CA SER A 63 -5.84 4.11 8.78
C SER A 63 -4.50 4.32 8.07
N LEU A 64 -4.40 3.88 6.82
CA LEU A 64 -3.25 4.08 5.94
C LEU A 64 -3.63 3.87 4.46
N ILE A 65 -2.74 4.24 3.57
CA ILE A 65 -2.94 4.18 2.12
C ILE A 65 -1.82 3.35 1.48
N ILE A 66 -2.19 2.39 0.63
CA ILE A 66 -1.28 1.74 -0.32
C ILE A 66 -1.56 2.37 -1.68
N ALA A 67 -0.56 2.95 -2.31
CA ALA A 67 -0.70 3.67 -3.58
C ALA A 67 0.23 3.10 -4.65
N GLY A 68 -0.34 2.58 -5.73
CA GLY A 68 0.39 2.05 -6.88
C GLY A 68 0.33 2.96 -8.09
N ALA A 69 1.47 3.14 -8.76
CA ALA A 69 1.55 3.93 -9.97
C ALA A 69 2.71 3.48 -10.88
N GLY A 70 2.53 3.63 -12.18
CA GLY A 70 3.52 3.31 -13.21
C GLY A 70 3.96 4.52 -14.03
N GLY A 71 5.16 4.45 -14.59
CA GLY A 71 5.75 5.52 -15.41
C GLY A 71 6.11 6.74 -14.56
N ALA A 72 5.58 7.91 -14.90
CA ALA A 72 5.62 9.10 -14.06
C ALA A 72 4.69 8.90 -12.84
N ALA A 73 5.15 8.12 -11.90
CA ALA A 73 4.37 7.57 -10.79
C ALA A 73 4.18 8.59 -9.64
N HIS A 74 3.46 9.68 -9.93
CA HIS A 74 3.28 10.80 -8.99
C HIS A 74 2.26 10.52 -7.89
N LEU A 75 1.35 9.56 -8.07
CA LEU A 75 0.22 9.33 -7.17
C LEU A 75 0.61 9.13 -5.70
N PRO A 76 1.59 8.27 -5.34
CA PRO A 76 1.92 8.05 -3.93
C PRO A 76 2.43 9.32 -3.24
N GLY A 77 3.34 10.05 -3.88
CA GLY A 77 3.90 11.29 -3.33
C GLY A 77 2.86 12.41 -3.23
N MET A 78 1.99 12.54 -4.22
CA MET A 78 0.90 13.51 -4.17
C MET A 78 -0.10 13.19 -3.07
N ALA A 79 -0.51 11.94 -2.93
CA ALA A 79 -1.37 11.52 -1.81
C ALA A 79 -0.71 11.83 -0.45
N ALA A 80 0.57 11.46 -0.28
CA ALA A 80 1.30 11.69 0.95
C ALA A 80 1.47 13.19 1.32
N SER A 81 1.42 14.08 0.33
CA SER A 81 1.50 15.53 0.57
C SER A 81 0.20 16.14 1.11
N MET A 82 -0.92 15.44 1.02
CA MET A 82 -2.26 15.94 1.35
C MET A 82 -2.92 15.22 2.53
N THR A 83 -2.22 14.29 3.16
CA THR A 83 -2.73 13.55 4.34
C THR A 83 -1.61 13.31 5.34
N TRP A 84 -1.96 13.19 6.62
CA TRP A 84 -1.02 12.74 7.65
C TRP A 84 -0.94 11.20 7.76
N LEU A 85 -1.85 10.47 7.07
CA LEU A 85 -1.84 9.02 7.08
C LEU A 85 -0.56 8.47 6.42
N PRO A 86 -0.01 7.36 6.92
CA PRO A 86 1.10 6.68 6.25
C PRO A 86 0.71 6.28 4.82
N VAL A 87 1.61 6.53 3.87
CA VAL A 87 1.47 6.12 2.47
C VAL A 87 2.57 5.13 2.11
N ILE A 88 2.17 3.96 1.63
CA ILE A 88 3.05 2.91 1.12
C ILE A 88 2.98 2.96 -0.40
N GLY A 89 4.11 3.20 -1.06
CA GLY A 89 4.20 3.33 -2.51
C GLY A 89 4.62 2.04 -3.19
N VAL A 90 3.90 1.64 -4.22
CA VAL A 90 4.20 0.47 -5.05
C VAL A 90 4.53 0.93 -6.47
N PRO A 91 5.79 0.77 -6.91
CA PRO A 91 6.14 1.02 -8.30
C PRO A 91 5.54 -0.08 -9.20
N VAL A 92 4.64 0.31 -10.09
CA VAL A 92 4.07 -0.61 -11.10
C VAL A 92 4.98 -0.62 -12.32
N MET A 93 5.20 -1.80 -12.87
CA MET A 93 6.08 -1.98 -14.03
C MET A 93 5.56 -1.21 -15.25
N SER A 94 6.43 -0.38 -15.84
CA SER A 94 6.19 0.30 -17.10
C SER A 94 6.80 -0.49 -18.28
N LYS A 95 6.25 -0.30 -19.48
CA LYS A 95 6.80 -0.95 -20.68
C LYS A 95 8.15 -0.35 -21.10
N ALA A 96 8.32 0.97 -20.97
CA ALA A 96 9.48 1.70 -21.46
C ALA A 96 10.75 1.41 -20.66
N LEU A 97 10.67 1.49 -19.32
CA LEU A 97 11.84 1.39 -18.44
C LEU A 97 11.68 0.28 -17.38
N LYS A 98 10.76 -0.67 -17.62
CA LYS A 98 10.56 -1.87 -16.80
C LYS A 98 10.35 -1.55 -15.31
N GLY A 99 9.72 -0.42 -15.02
CA GLY A 99 9.39 0.01 -13.65
C GLY A 99 10.47 0.86 -12.96
N MET A 100 11.66 1.04 -13.57
CA MET A 100 12.69 1.90 -12.99
C MET A 100 12.24 3.37 -12.92
N ASP A 101 11.53 3.84 -13.94
CA ASP A 101 10.88 5.16 -13.96
C ASP A 101 9.83 5.30 -12.85
N SER A 102 9.03 4.26 -12.64
CA SER A 102 8.05 4.22 -11.54
C SER A 102 8.75 4.28 -10.17
N LEU A 103 9.78 3.45 -9.96
CA LEU A 103 10.55 3.42 -8.72
C LEU A 103 11.19 4.79 -8.42
N LEU A 104 11.91 5.36 -9.39
CA LEU A 104 12.59 6.64 -9.20
C LEU A 104 11.62 7.81 -9.00
N SER A 105 10.43 7.75 -9.60
CA SER A 105 9.37 8.75 -9.37
C SER A 105 8.81 8.71 -7.94
N ILE A 106 8.82 7.54 -7.29
CA ILE A 106 8.23 7.35 -5.95
C ILE A 106 9.27 7.51 -4.84
N VAL A 107 10.49 7.00 -5.02
CA VAL A 107 11.45 6.86 -3.91
C VAL A 107 12.15 8.16 -3.53
N GLN A 108 12.35 9.10 -4.47
CA GLN A 108 13.12 10.34 -4.24
C GLN A 108 12.24 11.50 -3.73
N MET A 109 11.52 11.27 -2.64
CA MET A 109 10.66 12.28 -2.04
C MET A 109 11.46 13.40 -1.34
N PRO A 110 10.99 14.65 -1.39
CA PRO A 110 11.59 15.76 -0.66
C PRO A 110 11.41 15.62 0.86
N LYS A 111 12.24 16.33 1.62
CA LYS A 111 12.06 16.43 3.08
C LYS A 111 10.65 16.92 3.42
N GLY A 112 10.00 16.24 4.35
CA GLY A 112 8.67 16.57 4.85
C GLY A 112 7.53 15.80 4.20
N VAL A 113 7.78 15.09 3.10
CA VAL A 113 6.80 14.19 2.48
C VAL A 113 7.39 12.79 2.38
N ALA A 114 6.87 11.84 3.17
CA ALA A 114 7.41 10.50 3.26
C ALA A 114 6.50 9.48 2.57
N VAL A 115 7.13 8.58 1.80
CA VAL A 115 6.47 7.41 1.18
C VAL A 115 7.29 6.17 1.48
N ALA A 116 6.67 5.14 2.06
CA ALA A 116 7.30 3.85 2.31
C ALA A 116 7.36 3.04 1.01
N THR A 117 8.38 3.26 0.20
CA THR A 117 8.52 2.70 -1.14
C THR A 117 8.88 1.22 -1.11
N GLN A 118 8.12 0.41 -1.86
CA GLN A 118 8.29 -1.03 -1.97
C GLN A 118 9.04 -1.42 -3.26
N ALA A 119 9.28 -2.72 -3.44
CA ALA A 119 9.83 -3.27 -4.67
C ALA A 119 8.91 -3.04 -5.88
N ILE A 120 9.47 -3.14 -7.08
CA ILE A 120 8.70 -3.03 -8.34
C ILE A 120 7.80 -4.26 -8.52
N GLY A 121 6.53 -4.03 -8.87
CA GLY A 121 5.61 -5.06 -9.31
C GLY A 121 4.94 -5.84 -8.18
N GLU A 122 4.61 -7.10 -8.46
CA GLU A 122 3.78 -7.96 -7.60
C GLU A 122 4.37 -8.18 -6.21
N ALA A 123 5.68 -8.44 -6.12
CA ALA A 123 6.37 -8.59 -4.83
C ALA A 123 6.28 -7.31 -3.98
N GLY A 124 6.38 -6.14 -4.62
CA GLY A 124 6.22 -4.85 -3.96
C GLY A 124 4.80 -4.64 -3.44
N ALA A 125 3.79 -4.98 -4.23
CA ALA A 125 2.40 -4.91 -3.82
C ALA A 125 2.08 -5.87 -2.66
N PHE A 126 2.57 -7.11 -2.72
CA PHE A 126 2.44 -8.07 -1.62
C PHE A 126 3.07 -7.53 -0.33
N ASN A 127 4.31 -7.04 -0.42
CA ASN A 127 5.01 -6.45 0.72
C ASN A 127 4.37 -5.15 1.23
N ALA A 128 3.69 -4.39 0.38
CA ALA A 128 2.89 -3.25 0.81
C ALA A 128 1.73 -3.69 1.72
N GLY A 129 1.03 -4.77 1.38
CA GLY A 129 0.02 -5.38 2.25
C GLY A 129 0.60 -5.85 3.58
N LEU A 130 1.76 -6.49 3.56
CA LEU A 130 2.45 -6.94 4.78
C LEU A 130 2.91 -5.76 5.65
N MET A 131 3.50 -4.73 5.06
CA MET A 131 3.92 -3.53 5.79
C MET A 131 2.72 -2.79 6.38
N ALA A 132 1.61 -2.69 5.65
CA ALA A 132 0.36 -2.15 6.17
C ALA A 132 -0.10 -2.90 7.43
N ALA A 133 -0.11 -4.23 7.39
CA ALA A 133 -0.45 -5.06 8.54
C ALA A 133 0.51 -4.84 9.72
N GLN A 134 1.82 -4.71 9.46
CA GLN A 134 2.82 -4.44 10.50
C GLN A 134 2.61 -3.07 11.16
N MET A 135 2.31 -2.03 10.38
CA MET A 135 2.01 -0.69 10.92
C MET A 135 0.76 -0.71 11.80
N LEU A 136 -0.31 -1.37 11.33
CA LEU A 136 -1.56 -1.49 12.09
C LEU A 136 -1.41 -2.32 13.37
N ALA A 137 -0.53 -3.32 13.36
CA ALA A 137 -0.26 -4.16 14.51
C ALA A 137 0.45 -3.44 15.66
N MET A 138 1.08 -2.30 15.43
CA MET A 138 1.78 -1.55 16.50
C MET A 138 0.84 -1.12 17.64
N GLY A 139 -0.44 -0.96 17.38
CA GLY A 139 -1.46 -0.63 18.38
C GLY A 139 -2.52 -1.74 18.57
N ASN A 140 -2.28 -2.96 18.07
CA ASN A 140 -3.26 -4.05 18.09
C ASN A 140 -2.62 -5.41 18.40
N GLU A 141 -2.80 -5.86 19.63
CA GLU A 141 -2.23 -7.12 20.13
C GLU A 141 -2.77 -8.36 19.40
N GLU A 142 -4.05 -8.38 19.05
CA GLU A 142 -4.66 -9.48 18.29
C GLU A 142 -3.99 -9.62 16.91
N LEU A 143 -3.82 -8.51 16.21
CA LEU A 143 -3.15 -8.51 14.91
C LEU A 143 -1.67 -8.89 15.03
N GLN A 144 -0.99 -8.51 16.13
CA GLN A 144 0.39 -8.96 16.38
C GLN A 144 0.49 -10.47 16.47
N VAL A 145 -0.45 -11.12 17.16
CA VAL A 145 -0.50 -12.59 17.28
C VAL A 145 -0.71 -13.22 15.91
N LYS A 146 -1.67 -12.73 15.13
CA LYS A 146 -1.93 -13.21 13.75
C LYS A 146 -0.71 -13.05 12.85
N LEU A 147 -0.01 -11.91 12.91
CA LEU A 147 1.20 -11.66 12.11
C LEU A 147 2.35 -12.60 12.48
N LYS A 148 2.57 -12.86 13.76
CA LYS A 148 3.61 -13.81 14.22
C LYS A 148 3.31 -15.22 13.72
N ALA A 149 2.05 -15.67 13.83
CA ALA A 149 1.62 -16.97 13.33
C ALA A 149 1.75 -17.07 11.81
N TRP A 150 1.35 -16.03 11.08
CA TRP A 150 1.50 -15.96 9.63
C TRP A 150 2.98 -16.08 9.20
N ARG A 151 3.88 -15.34 9.86
CA ARG A 151 5.32 -15.40 9.57
C ARG A 151 5.92 -16.76 9.88
N GLN A 152 5.51 -17.39 10.97
CA GLN A 152 5.94 -18.73 11.32
C GLN A 152 5.52 -19.76 10.26
N ALA A 153 4.26 -19.70 9.82
CA ALA A 153 3.76 -20.55 8.75
C ALA A 153 4.51 -20.37 7.43
N GLN A 154 4.86 -19.11 7.08
CA GLN A 154 5.69 -18.81 5.93
C GLN A 154 7.08 -19.47 6.05
N THR A 155 7.72 -19.38 7.22
CA THR A 155 9.02 -19.99 7.47
C THR A 155 8.96 -21.51 7.32
N GLU A 156 7.93 -22.14 7.87
CA GLU A 156 7.71 -23.59 7.81
C GLU A 156 7.38 -24.10 6.41
N SER A 157 6.84 -23.24 5.55
CA SER A 157 6.53 -23.60 4.15
C SER A 157 7.75 -23.71 3.25
N VAL A 158 8.92 -23.22 3.68
CA VAL A 158 10.16 -23.29 2.90
C VAL A 158 10.77 -24.68 3.03
N ALA A 159 10.84 -25.40 1.91
CA ALA A 159 11.43 -26.74 1.89
C ALA A 159 12.93 -26.69 2.15
N TRP A 160 13.43 -27.70 2.88
CA TRP A 160 14.87 -27.88 3.10
C TRP A 160 15.59 -28.40 1.86
N GLU A 161 14.91 -29.21 1.06
CA GLU A 161 15.50 -29.87 -0.10
C GLU A 161 14.82 -29.39 -1.39
N THR A 162 15.60 -29.28 -2.44
CA THR A 162 15.07 -29.03 -3.79
C THR A 162 14.51 -30.33 -4.37
N VAL A 163 13.38 -30.24 -5.08
CA VAL A 163 12.73 -31.37 -5.79
C VAL A 163 13.46 -31.64 -7.09
#